data_0aa99be6c7ae18290263aef684e726c5
#
_entry.id   0aa99be6c7ae18290263aef684e726c5
#
_cell.length_a   1.000
_cell.length_b   1.000
_cell.length_c   1.000
_cell.angle_alpha   90.00
_cell.angle_beta   90.00
_cell.angle_gamma   90.00
#
_symmetry.space_group_name_H-M   'P 1'
#
loop_
_entity.id
_entity.type
_entity.pdbx_description
1 polymer ?
#
loop_
_entity_poly.entity_id
_entity_poly.type
_entity_poly.pdbx_seq_one_letter_code
_entity_poly.pdbx_strand_id
1 'polypeptide(L)'
;MKKVLIISITAIISIIVGLTAGYFIFKGDTTNNVEETLPKPEISEGIRGEQFGIDKNINESTIDEYLGRSDSVYRDMRMLKDPGNYEAIGGDSYLSGFVEGFEVVPLPYLTNVTGLPEDVGETYTGDTLFTQDDSGNYVANYEESMEILEAIFPKDKNIFLMCGGGGYAGMTKTMLVSLGWDENKIYNVGAYWSYNGNNKVEVKKTIDGEDYYN
;
A
#
# COMPACT_ATOMS: atom_id res chain seq x y z
N MET A 1 47.23 5.66 -15.01
CA MET A 1 46.66 5.15 -13.76
C MET A 1 46.19 6.28 -12.79
N LYS A 2 46.98 7.34 -12.53
CA LYS A 2 46.58 8.42 -11.60
C LYS A 2 45.31 9.19 -12.01
N LYS A 3 45.05 9.44 -13.30
CA LYS A 3 43.88 10.17 -13.81
C LYS A 3 42.58 9.40 -13.62
N VAL A 4 42.56 8.07 -13.78
CA VAL A 4 41.38 7.22 -13.58
C VAL A 4 41.00 7.17 -12.10
N LEU A 5 41.99 7.11 -11.19
CA LEU A 5 41.74 7.13 -9.75
C LEU A 5 41.12 8.46 -9.27
N ILE A 6 41.60 9.60 -9.82
CA ILE A 6 41.04 10.92 -9.47
C ILE A 6 39.57 11.06 -9.90
N ILE A 7 39.21 10.58 -11.11
CA ILE A 7 37.86 10.62 -11.64
C ILE A 7 36.92 9.76 -10.76
N SER A 8 37.38 8.56 -10.36
CA SER A 8 36.61 7.66 -9.49
C SER A 8 36.39 8.26 -8.10
N ILE A 9 37.38 8.90 -7.51
CA ILE A 9 37.26 9.55 -6.19
C ILE A 9 36.33 10.76 -6.27
N THR A 10 36.41 11.55 -7.33
CA THR A 10 35.51 12.73 -7.53
C THR A 10 34.06 12.28 -7.71
N ALA A 11 33.80 11.21 -8.46
CA ALA A 11 32.45 10.67 -8.63
C ALA A 11 31.86 10.14 -7.31
N ILE A 12 32.65 9.43 -6.50
CA ILE A 12 32.22 8.94 -5.18
C ILE A 12 31.90 10.10 -4.23
N ILE A 13 32.75 11.12 -4.18
CA ILE A 13 32.51 12.30 -3.34
C ILE A 13 31.24 13.05 -3.79
N SER A 14 31.00 13.18 -5.09
CA SER A 14 29.79 13.83 -5.62
C SER A 14 28.53 13.07 -5.28
N ILE A 15 28.55 11.73 -5.29
CA ILE A 15 27.42 10.88 -4.86
C ILE A 15 27.17 11.03 -3.35
N ILE A 16 28.21 11.03 -2.52
CA ILE A 16 28.08 11.19 -1.07
C ILE A 16 27.54 12.57 -0.72
N VAL A 17 28.04 13.64 -1.38
CA VAL A 17 27.55 15.00 -1.16
C VAL A 17 26.10 15.15 -1.67
N GLY A 18 25.76 14.53 -2.79
CA GLY A 18 24.38 14.50 -3.30
C GLY A 18 23.42 13.80 -2.36
N LEU A 19 23.81 12.64 -1.82
CA LEU A 19 22.98 11.89 -0.86
C LEU A 19 22.85 12.63 0.47
N THR A 20 23.90 13.28 0.98
CA THR A 20 23.83 14.05 2.23
C THR A 20 23.05 15.35 2.05
N ALA A 21 23.21 16.08 0.93
CA ALA A 21 22.43 17.27 0.64
C ALA A 21 20.94 16.93 0.40
N GLY A 22 20.64 15.84 -0.32
CA GLY A 22 19.28 15.33 -0.48
C GLY A 22 18.65 14.95 0.87
N TYR A 23 19.39 14.29 1.73
CA TYR A 23 18.93 13.94 3.09
C TYR A 23 18.61 15.18 3.95
N PHE A 24 19.38 16.27 3.85
CA PHE A 24 19.13 17.51 4.59
C PHE A 24 18.02 18.36 3.99
N ILE A 25 17.78 18.32 2.69
CA ILE A 25 16.71 19.06 2.02
C ILE A 25 15.34 18.42 2.34
N PHE A 26 15.27 17.08 2.50
CA PHE A 26 14.06 16.37 2.92
C PHE A 26 13.86 16.28 4.43
N LYS A 27 14.80 16.78 5.24
CA LYS A 27 14.59 16.93 6.66
C LYS A 27 13.87 18.27 6.89
N GLY A 28 12.59 18.33 6.50
CA GLY A 28 11.68 19.37 6.98
C GLY A 28 11.72 19.40 8.51
N ASP A 29 11.55 20.58 9.09
CA ASP A 29 11.60 20.88 10.52
C ASP A 29 11.08 19.75 11.39
N THR A 30 11.98 19.06 12.09
CA THR A 30 11.63 18.22 13.22
C THR A 30 11.20 19.11 14.37
N THR A 31 10.01 19.67 14.31
CA THR A 31 9.27 19.92 15.54
C THR A 31 9.15 18.57 16.24
N ASN A 32 9.55 18.51 17.52
CA ASN A 32 9.30 17.37 18.41
C ASN A 32 7.78 17.21 18.59
N ASN A 33 7.08 16.79 17.54
CA ASN A 33 5.73 16.29 17.66
C ASN A 33 5.89 14.92 18.30
N VAL A 34 5.56 14.81 19.57
CA VAL A 34 5.19 13.53 20.16
C VAL A 34 4.03 13.04 19.31
N GLU A 35 4.28 12.07 18.43
CA GLU A 35 3.23 11.51 17.60
C GLU A 35 2.15 10.98 18.55
N GLU A 36 0.95 11.48 18.39
CA GLU A 36 -0.19 11.05 19.19
C GLU A 36 -0.38 9.53 19.03
N THR A 37 -0.61 8.85 20.17
CA THR A 37 -0.82 7.40 20.16
C THR A 37 -2.02 7.05 19.29
N LEU A 38 -1.84 6.16 18.31
CA LEU A 38 -2.92 5.72 17.45
C LEU A 38 -4.01 4.97 18.26
N PRO A 39 -5.29 5.16 17.94
CA PRO A 39 -6.34 4.33 18.49
C PRO A 39 -6.12 2.87 18.08
N LYS A 40 -6.55 1.94 18.93
CA LYS A 40 -6.50 0.52 18.53
C LYS A 40 -7.42 0.29 17.34
N PRO A 41 -7.04 -0.60 16.40
CA PRO A 41 -7.92 -0.97 15.31
C PRO A 41 -9.23 -1.54 15.83
N GLU A 42 -10.35 -0.99 15.36
CA GLU A 42 -11.71 -1.45 15.61
C GLU A 42 -12.47 -1.54 14.30
N ILE A 43 -13.28 -2.59 14.12
CA ILE A 43 -14.09 -2.74 12.91
C ILE A 43 -15.26 -1.75 12.96
N SER A 44 -15.48 -1.02 11.87
CA SER A 44 -16.60 -0.11 11.72
C SER A 44 -17.92 -0.88 11.57
N GLU A 45 -19.00 -0.32 12.08
CA GLU A 45 -20.34 -0.86 11.89
C GLU A 45 -20.80 -0.72 10.43
N GLY A 46 -21.72 -1.58 10.02
CA GLY A 46 -22.32 -1.58 8.70
C GLY A 46 -21.72 -2.59 7.73
N ILE A 47 -22.43 -2.83 6.62
CA ILE A 47 -22.17 -3.96 5.70
C ILE A 47 -20.71 -3.98 5.22
N ARG A 48 -20.17 -2.85 4.77
CA ARG A 48 -18.78 -2.79 4.27
C ARG A 48 -17.75 -2.93 5.39
N GLY A 49 -18.00 -2.30 6.55
CA GLY A 49 -17.13 -2.40 7.71
C GLY A 49 -17.00 -3.84 8.17
N GLU A 50 -18.12 -4.50 8.42
CA GLU A 50 -18.17 -5.89 8.88
C GLU A 50 -17.61 -6.87 7.82
N GLN A 51 -17.95 -6.64 6.53
CA GLN A 51 -17.51 -7.54 5.45
C GLN A 51 -16.00 -7.47 5.19
N PHE A 52 -15.41 -6.27 5.22
CA PHE A 52 -14.01 -6.05 4.81
C PHE A 52 -13.09 -5.72 6.00
N GLY A 53 -13.63 -5.54 7.19
CA GLY A 53 -12.85 -5.14 8.37
C GLY A 53 -12.30 -3.73 8.28
N ILE A 54 -13.07 -2.78 7.70
CA ILE A 54 -12.67 -1.38 7.62
C ILE A 54 -12.59 -0.80 9.03
N ASP A 55 -11.54 -0.05 9.32
CA ASP A 55 -11.32 0.52 10.65
C ASP A 55 -12.34 1.65 10.95
N LYS A 56 -12.86 1.65 12.17
CA LYS A 56 -13.85 2.62 12.63
C LYS A 56 -13.25 4.02 12.83
N ASN A 57 -12.02 4.07 13.34
CA ASN A 57 -11.38 5.32 13.74
C ASN A 57 -10.51 5.90 12.63
N ILE A 58 -9.80 5.02 11.88
CA ILE A 58 -8.88 5.41 10.82
C ILE A 58 -9.33 4.78 9.51
N ASN A 59 -10.15 5.51 8.77
CA ASN A 59 -10.77 5.07 7.52
C ASN A 59 -10.67 6.13 6.43
N GLU A 60 -11.30 5.92 5.29
CA GLU A 60 -11.26 6.82 4.13
C GLU A 60 -11.73 8.25 4.42
N SER A 61 -12.44 8.48 5.53
CA SER A 61 -12.92 9.81 5.91
C SER A 61 -11.98 10.53 6.88
N THR A 62 -11.10 9.82 7.57
CA THR A 62 -10.24 10.35 8.64
C THR A 62 -8.75 10.22 8.36
N ILE A 63 -8.36 9.45 7.34
CA ILE A 63 -6.94 9.15 7.05
C ILE A 63 -6.05 10.37 6.90
N ASP A 64 -6.58 11.50 6.42
CA ASP A 64 -5.83 12.74 6.25
C ASP A 64 -5.18 13.23 7.56
N GLU A 65 -5.78 12.93 8.71
CA GLU A 65 -5.26 13.30 10.03
C GLU A 65 -4.06 12.44 10.47
N TYR A 66 -3.85 11.31 9.78
CA TYR A 66 -2.84 10.30 10.13
C TYR A 66 -1.73 10.15 9.09
N LEU A 67 -1.74 10.96 8.02
CA LEU A 67 -0.70 10.92 6.99
C LEU A 67 0.63 11.46 7.47
N GLY A 68 1.73 11.00 6.86
CA GLY A 68 3.08 11.51 7.08
C GLY A 68 3.73 11.11 8.42
N ARG A 69 3.18 10.13 9.13
CA ARG A 69 3.76 9.63 10.39
C ARG A 69 5.05 8.85 10.14
N SER A 70 6.07 9.13 10.94
CA SER A 70 7.38 8.49 10.84
C SER A 70 7.38 7.03 11.35
N ASP A 71 6.40 6.68 12.20
CA ASP A 71 6.20 5.35 12.77
C ASP A 71 5.31 4.43 11.92
N SER A 72 4.96 4.86 10.71
CA SER A 72 3.93 4.21 9.90
C SER A 72 4.34 4.01 8.44
N VAL A 73 3.72 3.05 7.77
CA VAL A 73 3.77 2.85 6.32
C VAL A 73 2.36 2.80 5.74
N TYR A 74 2.21 3.26 4.51
CA TYR A 74 0.93 3.40 3.82
C TYR A 74 0.98 2.62 2.51
N ARG A 75 0.06 1.68 2.31
CA ARG A 75 0.06 0.78 1.15
C ARG A 75 -1.30 0.78 0.46
N ASP A 76 -1.30 1.11 -0.83
CA ASP A 76 -2.46 0.96 -1.69
C ASP A 76 -2.38 -0.40 -2.38
N MET A 77 -3.35 -1.25 -2.08
CA MET A 77 -3.35 -2.66 -2.49
C MET A 77 -3.89 -2.89 -3.89
N ARG A 78 -4.21 -1.83 -4.64
CA ARG A 78 -4.73 -1.91 -6.01
C ARG A 78 -3.62 -2.17 -7.02
N MET A 79 -3.99 -2.81 -8.12
CA MET A 79 -3.16 -2.87 -9.33
C MET A 79 -3.24 -1.55 -10.11
N LEU A 80 -2.23 -1.23 -10.92
CA LEU A 80 -2.29 -0.14 -11.90
C LEU A 80 -3.43 -0.35 -12.90
N LYS A 81 -3.59 -1.60 -13.35
CA LYS A 81 -4.74 -2.10 -14.11
C LYS A 81 -5.06 -3.50 -13.62
N ASP A 82 -6.26 -3.67 -13.07
CA ASP A 82 -6.77 -4.98 -12.63
C ASP A 82 -7.54 -5.65 -13.78
N PRO A 83 -7.33 -6.96 -14.04
CA PRO A 83 -8.14 -7.71 -14.99
C PRO A 83 -9.63 -7.77 -14.62
N GLY A 84 -9.96 -7.67 -13.33
CA GLY A 84 -11.34 -7.71 -12.84
C GLY A 84 -12.17 -6.52 -13.32
N ASN A 85 -13.47 -6.74 -13.52
CA ASN A 85 -14.43 -5.71 -13.91
C ASN A 85 -15.04 -5.04 -12.66
N TYR A 86 -14.31 -4.12 -12.05
CA TYR A 86 -14.79 -3.41 -10.86
C TYR A 86 -15.88 -2.37 -11.14
N GLU A 87 -16.07 -1.96 -12.41
CA GLU A 87 -17.17 -1.08 -12.80
C GLU A 87 -18.54 -1.70 -12.50
N ALA A 88 -18.64 -3.05 -12.56
CA ALA A 88 -19.85 -3.78 -12.22
C ALA A 88 -20.34 -3.50 -10.77
N ILE A 89 -19.42 -3.16 -9.85
CA ILE A 89 -19.73 -2.84 -8.45
C ILE A 89 -19.50 -1.37 -8.11
N GLY A 90 -19.45 -0.49 -9.12
CA GLY A 90 -19.30 0.96 -8.96
C GLY A 90 -17.87 1.42 -8.68
N GLY A 91 -16.88 0.62 -9.05
CA GLY A 91 -15.47 0.90 -8.89
C GLY A 91 -14.75 1.16 -10.19
N ASP A 92 -13.43 1.07 -10.16
CA ASP A 92 -12.52 1.35 -11.27
C ASP A 92 -11.45 0.26 -11.32
N SER A 93 -11.24 -0.33 -12.50
CA SER A 93 -10.19 -1.32 -12.73
C SER A 93 -8.80 -0.70 -12.94
N TYR A 94 -8.73 0.63 -13.02
CA TYR A 94 -7.49 1.39 -13.14
C TYR A 94 -7.19 2.15 -11.86
N LEU A 95 -5.90 2.39 -11.61
CA LEU A 95 -5.46 3.30 -10.57
C LEU A 95 -5.58 4.75 -11.07
N SER A 96 -6.79 5.30 -11.10
CA SER A 96 -7.07 6.66 -11.57
C SER A 96 -6.58 7.76 -10.64
N GLY A 97 -6.09 7.39 -9.47
CA GLY A 97 -5.51 8.26 -8.46
C GLY A 97 -5.23 7.48 -7.19
N PHE A 98 -4.60 8.14 -6.23
CA PHE A 98 -4.27 7.57 -4.91
C PHE A 98 -4.23 8.67 -3.85
N VAL A 99 -4.12 8.29 -2.59
CA VAL A 99 -3.91 9.23 -1.49
C VAL A 99 -2.42 9.51 -1.34
N GLU A 100 -2.03 10.79 -1.26
CA GLU A 100 -0.64 11.19 -1.10
C GLU A 100 0.02 10.46 0.11
N GLY A 101 1.23 9.95 -0.11
CA GLY A 101 1.95 9.16 0.89
C GLY A 101 1.67 7.64 0.85
N PHE A 102 0.65 7.19 0.11
CA PHE A 102 0.44 5.77 -0.12
C PHE A 102 1.33 5.27 -1.27
N GLU A 103 1.96 4.13 -1.06
CA GLU A 103 2.72 3.40 -2.09
C GLU A 103 1.88 2.24 -2.63
N VAL A 104 1.88 2.06 -3.95
CA VAL A 104 1.11 1.00 -4.61
C VAL A 104 1.81 -0.34 -4.46
N VAL A 105 1.15 -1.26 -3.77
CA VAL A 105 1.61 -2.64 -3.54
C VAL A 105 0.44 -3.59 -3.82
N PRO A 106 0.28 -4.07 -5.05
CA PRO A 106 -0.88 -4.84 -5.43
C PRO A 106 -0.99 -6.17 -4.67
N LEU A 107 -2.11 -6.39 -3.95
CA LEU A 107 -2.40 -7.68 -3.31
C LEU A 107 -2.28 -8.87 -4.28
N PRO A 108 -2.76 -8.77 -5.56
CA PRO A 108 -2.65 -9.89 -6.49
C PRO A 108 -1.23 -10.35 -6.82
N TYR A 109 -0.19 -9.56 -6.51
CA TYR A 109 1.21 -9.99 -6.61
C TYR A 109 1.73 -10.63 -5.31
N LEU A 110 1.05 -10.38 -4.20
CA LEU A 110 1.42 -10.96 -2.90
C LEU A 110 0.83 -12.35 -2.73
N THR A 111 -0.44 -12.54 -3.15
CA THR A 111 -1.12 -13.83 -3.02
C THR A 111 -2.25 -13.97 -4.06
N ASN A 112 -2.68 -15.21 -4.32
CA ASN A 112 -3.88 -15.46 -5.10
C ASN A 112 -5.10 -14.84 -4.42
N VAL A 113 -5.92 -14.15 -5.20
CA VAL A 113 -7.16 -13.52 -4.74
C VAL A 113 -8.33 -14.46 -4.98
N THR A 114 -9.12 -14.72 -3.95
CA THR A 114 -10.30 -15.59 -3.99
C THR A 114 -11.53 -14.87 -3.45
N GLY A 115 -12.72 -15.35 -3.80
CA GLY A 115 -13.96 -14.82 -3.24
C GLY A 115 -14.40 -13.46 -3.79
N LEU A 116 -13.93 -13.08 -4.99
CA LEU A 116 -14.49 -11.93 -5.70
C LEU A 116 -15.93 -12.20 -6.15
N PRO A 117 -16.78 -11.15 -6.23
CA PRO A 117 -18.10 -11.26 -6.81
C PRO A 117 -18.05 -11.79 -8.26
N GLU A 118 -19.05 -12.59 -8.66
CA GLU A 118 -19.13 -13.15 -10.01
C GLU A 118 -19.12 -12.07 -11.10
N ASP A 119 -19.78 -10.93 -10.83
CA ASP A 119 -19.84 -9.80 -11.76
C ASP A 119 -18.47 -9.13 -11.97
N VAL A 120 -17.57 -9.21 -11.01
CA VAL A 120 -16.19 -8.70 -11.12
C VAL A 120 -15.34 -9.64 -11.97
N GLY A 121 -15.59 -10.94 -11.90
CA GLY A 121 -14.85 -11.96 -12.63
C GLY A 121 -13.49 -12.29 -12.00
N GLU A 122 -12.55 -12.72 -12.86
CA GLU A 122 -11.23 -13.14 -12.42
C GLU A 122 -10.28 -11.95 -12.33
N THR A 123 -9.37 -12.00 -11.34
CA THR A 123 -8.26 -11.06 -11.19
C THR A 123 -6.96 -11.65 -11.76
N TYR A 124 -5.82 -11.06 -11.42
CA TYR A 124 -4.49 -11.52 -11.80
C TYR A 124 -4.25 -13.00 -11.40
N THR A 125 -3.77 -13.79 -12.36
CA THR A 125 -3.51 -15.24 -12.21
C THR A 125 -2.03 -15.61 -12.43
N GLY A 126 -1.12 -14.63 -12.42
CA GLY A 126 0.33 -14.86 -12.56
C GLY A 126 0.99 -15.29 -11.24
N ASP A 127 2.33 -15.26 -11.27
CA ASP A 127 3.14 -15.63 -10.10
C ASP A 127 2.92 -14.69 -8.91
N THR A 128 2.86 -15.25 -7.71
CA THR A 128 2.64 -14.52 -6.44
C THR A 128 3.72 -14.89 -5.43
N LEU A 129 3.92 -14.05 -4.40
CA LEU A 129 4.86 -14.37 -3.32
C LEU A 129 4.38 -15.52 -2.44
N PHE A 130 3.06 -15.63 -2.24
CA PHE A 130 2.41 -16.66 -1.43
C PHE A 130 1.24 -17.25 -2.18
N THR A 131 0.88 -18.47 -1.83
CA THR A 131 -0.39 -19.09 -2.23
C THR A 131 -1.20 -19.39 -0.99
N GLN A 132 -2.46 -18.95 -0.96
CA GLN A 132 -3.40 -19.40 0.05
C GLN A 132 -3.92 -20.79 -0.35
N ASP A 133 -3.72 -21.77 0.53
CA ASP A 133 -4.21 -23.14 0.33
C ASP A 133 -5.72 -23.25 0.65
N ASP A 134 -6.30 -24.42 0.37
CA ASP A 134 -7.72 -24.69 0.61
C ASP A 134 -8.12 -24.62 2.10
N SER A 135 -7.16 -24.65 3.01
CA SER A 135 -7.36 -24.50 4.46
C SER A 135 -7.24 -23.05 4.92
N GLY A 136 -6.91 -22.12 4.00
CA GLY A 136 -6.72 -20.70 4.29
C GLY A 136 -5.33 -20.32 4.79
N ASN A 137 -4.35 -21.26 4.78
CA ASN A 137 -2.99 -20.97 5.17
C ASN A 137 -2.22 -20.35 4.00
N TYR A 138 -1.31 -19.43 4.29
CA TYR A 138 -0.42 -18.83 3.29
C TYR A 138 0.92 -19.57 3.24
N VAL A 139 1.25 -20.11 2.08
CA VAL A 139 2.48 -20.86 1.81
C VAL A 139 3.38 -20.01 0.92
N ALA A 140 4.63 -19.81 1.34
CA ALA A 140 5.62 -19.07 0.56
C ALA A 140 5.97 -19.81 -0.73
N ASN A 141 5.95 -19.10 -1.87
CA ASN A 141 6.28 -19.66 -3.18
C ASN A 141 7.78 -19.56 -3.48
N TYR A 142 8.51 -18.70 -2.76
CA TYR A 142 9.95 -18.47 -2.93
C TYR A 142 10.63 -18.44 -1.55
N GLU A 143 11.91 -18.73 -1.54
CA GLU A 143 12.72 -18.72 -0.31
C GLU A 143 12.74 -17.32 0.33
N GLU A 144 12.74 -16.27 -0.50
CA GLU A 144 12.80 -14.87 -0.09
C GLU A 144 11.42 -14.23 0.20
N SER A 145 10.31 -14.97 0.02
CA SER A 145 8.95 -14.40 0.11
C SER A 145 8.70 -13.65 1.42
N MET A 146 9.15 -14.20 2.56
CA MET A 146 9.00 -13.57 3.87
C MET A 146 9.86 -12.32 4.01
N GLU A 147 11.09 -12.34 3.52
CA GLU A 147 12.00 -11.19 3.56
C GLU A 147 11.45 -10.02 2.74
N ILE A 148 10.95 -10.32 1.53
CA ILE A 148 10.30 -9.34 0.66
C ILE A 148 9.05 -8.75 1.34
N LEU A 149 8.21 -9.61 1.93
CA LEU A 149 6.99 -9.16 2.61
C LEU A 149 7.30 -8.25 3.81
N GLU A 150 8.33 -8.60 4.60
CA GLU A 150 8.74 -7.78 5.75
C GLU A 150 9.39 -6.44 5.34
N ALA A 151 10.09 -6.41 4.20
CA ALA A 151 10.59 -5.17 3.64
C ALA A 151 9.47 -4.22 3.18
N ILE A 152 8.37 -4.78 2.64
CA ILE A 152 7.19 -4.01 2.22
C ILE A 152 6.36 -3.57 3.43
N PHE A 153 6.19 -4.46 4.41
CA PHE A 153 5.38 -4.26 5.62
C PHE A 153 6.23 -4.46 6.88
N PRO A 154 7.06 -3.48 7.29
CA PRO A 154 7.92 -3.63 8.46
C PRO A 154 7.12 -3.90 9.73
N LYS A 155 7.47 -4.93 10.50
CA LYS A 155 6.75 -5.38 11.72
C LYS A 155 6.82 -4.39 12.88
N ASP A 156 7.81 -3.51 12.88
CA ASP A 156 7.98 -2.46 13.88
C ASP A 156 7.12 -1.21 13.61
N LYS A 157 6.54 -1.08 12.41
CA LYS A 157 5.70 0.04 11.98
C LYS A 157 4.20 -0.23 12.14
N ASN A 158 3.42 0.84 12.21
CA ASN A 158 1.99 0.79 11.93
C ASN A 158 1.77 0.69 10.42
N ILE A 159 0.77 -0.05 10.00
CA ILE A 159 0.52 -0.35 8.60
C ILE A 159 -0.90 0.14 8.25
N PHE A 160 -0.99 1.11 7.35
CA PHE A 160 -2.24 1.61 6.82
C PHE A 160 -2.47 1.02 5.43
N LEU A 161 -3.55 0.27 5.28
CA LEU A 161 -3.91 -0.44 4.05
C LEU A 161 -5.14 0.21 3.43
N MET A 162 -5.07 0.54 2.15
CA MET A 162 -6.19 1.04 1.35
C MET A 162 -6.32 0.22 0.07
N CYS A 163 -7.51 0.16 -0.49
CA CYS A 163 -7.72 -0.29 -1.86
C CYS A 163 -8.95 0.39 -2.45
N GLY A 164 -9.49 -0.07 -3.56
CA GLY A 164 -10.67 0.51 -4.18
C GLY A 164 -11.90 0.51 -3.25
N GLY A 165 -12.33 -0.67 -2.83
CA GLY A 165 -13.53 -0.88 -2.02
C GLY A 165 -13.31 -1.31 -0.56
N GLY A 166 -12.07 -1.56 -0.14
CA GLY A 166 -11.72 -2.08 1.19
C GLY A 166 -11.41 -3.59 1.22
N GLY A 167 -11.80 -4.35 0.21
CA GLY A 167 -11.66 -5.81 0.18
C GLY A 167 -10.20 -6.28 0.12
N TYR A 168 -9.40 -5.80 -0.83
CA TYR A 168 -7.97 -6.16 -0.92
C TYR A 168 -7.19 -5.75 0.33
N ALA A 169 -7.51 -4.58 0.92
CA ALA A 169 -6.90 -4.15 2.17
C ALA A 169 -7.24 -5.09 3.34
N GLY A 170 -8.50 -5.55 3.42
CA GLY A 170 -8.92 -6.54 4.41
C GLY A 170 -8.25 -7.91 4.23
N MET A 171 -8.16 -8.41 3.00
CA MET A 171 -7.44 -9.65 2.67
C MET A 171 -5.95 -9.54 3.02
N THR A 172 -5.32 -8.39 2.73
CA THR A 172 -3.92 -8.13 3.10
C THR A 172 -3.74 -8.16 4.62
N LYS A 173 -4.61 -7.48 5.38
CA LYS A 173 -4.57 -7.54 6.85
C LYS A 173 -4.65 -8.97 7.34
N THR A 174 -5.58 -9.77 6.82
CA THR A 174 -5.74 -11.18 7.19
C THR A 174 -4.47 -11.99 6.88
N MET A 175 -3.88 -11.80 5.69
CA MET A 175 -2.63 -12.45 5.31
C MET A 175 -1.50 -12.08 6.28
N LEU A 176 -1.27 -10.81 6.54
CA LEU A 176 -0.20 -10.34 7.42
C LEU A 176 -0.34 -10.90 8.83
N VAL A 177 -1.55 -10.85 9.41
CA VAL A 177 -1.82 -11.40 10.74
C VAL A 177 -1.55 -12.90 10.79
N SER A 178 -1.99 -13.66 9.80
CA SER A 178 -1.74 -15.10 9.72
C SER A 178 -0.25 -15.45 9.59
N LEU A 179 0.54 -14.56 8.98
CA LEU A 179 2.00 -14.68 8.85
C LEU A 179 2.78 -14.06 10.03
N GLY A 180 2.10 -13.62 11.10
CA GLY A 180 2.70 -13.23 12.36
C GLY A 180 2.94 -11.74 12.57
N TRP A 181 2.24 -10.87 11.84
CA TRP A 181 2.17 -9.44 12.16
C TRP A 181 1.20 -9.15 13.30
N ASP A 182 1.47 -8.09 14.06
CA ASP A 182 0.59 -7.65 15.15
C ASP A 182 -0.66 -6.98 14.58
N GLU A 183 -1.83 -7.59 14.79
CA GLU A 183 -3.12 -7.07 14.36
C GLU A 183 -3.39 -5.64 14.87
N ASN A 184 -2.88 -5.30 16.07
CA ASN A 184 -3.06 -3.97 16.66
C ASN A 184 -2.27 -2.86 15.96
N LYS A 185 -1.44 -3.19 15.00
CA LYS A 185 -0.67 -2.26 14.18
C LYS A 185 -1.17 -2.15 12.74
N ILE A 186 -2.24 -2.88 12.36
CA ILE A 186 -2.70 -2.92 10.97
C ILE A 186 -4.11 -2.35 10.87
N TYR A 187 -4.25 -1.29 10.09
CA TYR A 187 -5.48 -0.55 9.86
C TYR A 187 -5.95 -0.76 8.42
N ASN A 188 -7.15 -1.32 8.22
CA ASN A 188 -7.82 -1.27 6.93
C ASN A 188 -8.52 0.08 6.81
N VAL A 189 -7.91 1.01 6.11
CA VAL A 189 -8.42 2.38 5.90
C VAL A 189 -9.65 2.39 4.98
N GLY A 190 -9.89 1.30 4.25
CA GLY A 190 -11.08 1.16 3.41
C GLY A 190 -10.86 1.60 1.98
N ALA A 191 -11.73 2.47 1.49
CA ALA A 191 -12.01 2.60 0.07
C ALA A 191 -11.55 3.92 -0.53
N TYR A 192 -10.59 3.86 -1.43
CA TYR A 192 -10.24 5.00 -2.28
C TYR A 192 -11.43 5.53 -3.08
N TRP A 193 -12.31 4.66 -3.57
CA TRP A 193 -13.50 5.08 -4.35
C TRP A 193 -14.48 5.94 -3.55
N SER A 194 -14.42 5.88 -2.22
CA SER A 194 -15.20 6.73 -1.30
C SER A 194 -14.38 7.84 -0.66
N TYR A 195 -13.06 7.89 -0.91
CA TYR A 195 -12.20 8.92 -0.36
C TYR A 195 -12.49 10.28 -1.01
N ASN A 196 -12.76 11.27 -0.18
CA ASN A 196 -13.03 12.65 -0.59
C ASN A 196 -12.19 13.69 0.17
N GLY A 197 -11.07 13.25 0.76
CA GLY A 197 -10.14 14.10 1.48
C GLY A 197 -9.32 15.02 0.55
N ASN A 198 -8.42 15.78 1.16
CA ASN A 198 -7.68 16.84 0.48
C ASN A 198 -6.34 16.36 -0.13
N ASN A 199 -5.92 15.13 0.20
CA ASN A 199 -4.63 14.58 -0.24
C ASN A 199 -4.78 13.61 -1.42
N LYS A 200 -5.79 13.83 -2.27
CA LYS A 200 -6.02 13.05 -3.48
C LYS A 200 -5.04 13.46 -4.57
N VAL A 201 -4.25 12.51 -5.04
CA VAL A 201 -3.41 12.66 -6.23
C VAL A 201 -4.16 12.05 -7.41
N GLU A 202 -4.53 12.86 -8.39
CA GLU A 202 -5.11 12.37 -9.64
C GLU A 202 -3.99 12.01 -10.61
N VAL A 203 -4.15 10.87 -11.26
CA VAL A 203 -3.19 10.35 -12.22
C VAL A 203 -3.89 10.26 -13.57
N LYS A 204 -3.61 11.21 -14.46
CA LYS A 204 -4.15 11.23 -15.81
C LYS A 204 -3.04 11.37 -16.82
N LYS A 205 -3.05 10.52 -17.82
CA LYS A 205 -2.23 10.63 -19.01
C LYS A 205 -2.99 10.09 -20.20
N THR A 206 -3.12 10.88 -21.25
CA THR A 206 -3.69 10.44 -22.51
C THR A 206 -2.58 10.00 -23.47
N ILE A 207 -2.60 8.76 -23.92
CA ILE A 207 -1.74 8.23 -24.97
C ILE A 207 -2.66 7.67 -26.06
N ASP A 208 -2.51 8.13 -27.31
CA ASP A 208 -3.29 7.65 -28.45
C ASP A 208 -4.82 7.75 -28.25
N GLY A 209 -5.27 8.74 -27.48
CA GLY A 209 -6.69 8.98 -27.19
C GLY A 209 -7.25 8.16 -26.02
N GLU A 210 -6.44 7.33 -25.37
CA GLU A 210 -6.79 6.63 -24.15
C GLU A 210 -6.12 7.28 -22.95
N ASP A 211 -6.86 7.43 -21.85
CA ASP A 211 -6.35 7.98 -20.62
C ASP A 211 -5.59 6.90 -19.84
N TYR A 212 -4.32 7.18 -19.59
CA TYR A 212 -3.44 6.40 -18.73
C TYR A 212 -2.97 7.26 -17.56
N TYR A 213 -2.13 6.71 -16.70
CA TYR A 213 -1.62 7.37 -15.52
C TYR A 213 -0.32 8.15 -15.81
N ASN A 214 -0.15 9.26 -15.12
CA ASN A 214 1.09 10.03 -15.13
C ASN A 214 2.02 9.59 -14.02
#